data_c3a2118dbaf38d1a2acc4ec29bff2d23
#
_entry.id   c3a2118dbaf38d1a2acc4ec29bff2d23
#
_cell.length_a   1.000
_cell.length_b   1.000
_cell.length_c   1.000
_cell.angle_alpha   90.00
_cell.angle_beta   90.00
_cell.angle_gamma   90.00
#
_symmetry.space_group_name_H-M   'P 1'
#
loop_
_entity.id
_entity.type
_entity.pdbx_description
1 polymer ?
#
loop_
_entity_poly.entity_id
_entity_poly.type
_entity_poly.pdbx_seq_one_letter_code
_entity_poly.pdbx_strand_id
1 'polypeptide(L)'
;MNPNQKIITIGSVSLALVVFNILLHIASIVIGIISVTKEISVSSTCNTTEVYNETVRLETITIPINNTVYIERESHQEPEFLNNTEPLCNVSGFAIVSKDNGIRIGSRGHVFVIREPFVACGPTECRTFFLTQGALLNDKHSNNTVKDRSPYRALMSVPLGSSPNAYQAKFESVAWSATACHDGKEWLAVGISGADDDAYAVIHYGGMPTDVVRSWGKQILRTQESSCVCMTGNCYWVMTDGPANNQASYKIFKSHKGMVTKEREVSFQGGHIEECSCYPNLGKVECVCRDNWNGMNRPILTFDEDLEYKVGYLCAGIPTDTPRVQDNSFTGSCTNAVGGSGTNNYGVKGFGFRQGSSVWAGRTVSISSRSGFEILLIEDGWIKTSKNVIKKVEVLNNKNWSGYSGAFTIPVTMTSKQCLVPCFWLEMIRGKPEERTSIWTSSSSTVFCGVSSEVPGWSWDDGAILPFDIDKM
;
A
#
# COMPACT_ATOMS: atom_id res chain seq x y z
N MET A 1 -30.36 25.04 -56.67
CA MET A 1 -29.50 25.56 -55.56
C MET A 1 -28.06 25.15 -55.88
N ASN A 2 -27.18 26.12 -55.99
CA ASN A 2 -25.79 25.93 -56.41
C ASN A 2 -25.00 25.28 -55.23
N PRO A 3 -24.32 24.14 -55.38
CA PRO A 3 -23.64 23.43 -54.26
C PRO A 3 -22.54 24.26 -53.58
N ASN A 4 -22.04 25.29 -54.25
CA ASN A 4 -20.99 26.17 -53.69
C ASN A 4 -21.51 27.14 -52.61
N GLN A 5 -22.81 27.39 -52.51
CA GLN A 5 -23.37 28.25 -51.44
C GLN A 5 -23.55 27.52 -50.11
N LYS A 6 -23.72 26.20 -50.09
CA LYS A 6 -23.83 25.41 -48.84
C LYS A 6 -22.51 25.26 -48.08
N ILE A 7 -21.39 25.24 -48.76
CA ILE A 7 -20.07 25.07 -48.13
C ILE A 7 -19.62 26.32 -47.39
N ILE A 8 -19.94 27.51 -47.90
CA ILE A 8 -19.58 28.81 -47.29
C ILE A 8 -20.35 29.03 -45.99
N THR A 9 -21.58 28.55 -45.87
CA THR A 9 -22.42 28.72 -44.68
C THR A 9 -21.95 27.85 -43.50
N ILE A 10 -21.46 26.64 -43.78
CA ILE A 10 -20.94 25.72 -42.73
C ILE A 10 -19.60 26.22 -42.19
N GLY A 11 -18.75 26.76 -43.06
CA GLY A 11 -17.44 27.30 -42.67
C GLY A 11 -17.58 28.55 -41.76
N SER A 12 -18.56 29.42 -42.01
CA SER A 12 -18.80 30.62 -41.23
C SER A 12 -19.34 30.32 -39.83
N VAL A 13 -20.18 29.32 -39.65
CA VAL A 13 -20.68 28.90 -38.35
C VAL A 13 -19.58 28.25 -37.50
N SER A 14 -18.75 27.43 -38.10
CA SER A 14 -17.61 26.81 -37.40
C SER A 14 -16.59 27.85 -36.95
N LEU A 15 -16.29 28.86 -37.77
CA LEU A 15 -15.37 29.93 -37.41
C LEU A 15 -15.94 30.79 -36.25
N ALA A 16 -17.22 31.09 -36.28
CA ALA A 16 -17.86 31.85 -35.21
C ALA A 16 -17.83 31.11 -33.86
N LEU A 17 -18.03 29.78 -33.83
CA LEU A 17 -17.94 28.97 -32.63
C LEU A 17 -16.50 28.90 -32.09
N VAL A 18 -15.50 28.82 -32.95
CA VAL A 18 -14.09 28.84 -32.53
C VAL A 18 -13.73 30.20 -31.94
N VAL A 19 -14.09 31.29 -32.58
CA VAL A 19 -13.85 32.66 -32.08
C VAL A 19 -14.58 32.90 -30.73
N PHE A 20 -15.80 32.43 -30.57
CA PHE A 20 -16.54 32.54 -29.34
C PHE A 20 -15.89 31.78 -28.17
N ASN A 21 -15.41 30.56 -28.43
CA ASN A 21 -14.65 29.79 -27.42
C ASN A 21 -13.33 30.47 -27.03
N ILE A 22 -12.60 31.03 -27.99
CA ILE A 22 -11.37 31.78 -27.70
C ILE A 22 -11.67 33.01 -26.84
N LEU A 23 -12.74 33.75 -27.14
CA LEU A 23 -13.14 34.92 -26.37
C LEU A 23 -13.57 34.54 -24.93
N LEU A 24 -14.24 33.41 -24.73
CA LEU A 24 -14.58 32.88 -23.39
C LEU A 24 -13.34 32.53 -22.59
N HIS A 25 -12.32 31.92 -23.20
CA HIS A 25 -11.06 31.60 -22.53
C HIS A 25 -10.29 32.85 -22.16
N ILE A 26 -10.23 33.86 -23.05
CA ILE A 26 -9.60 35.16 -22.76
C ILE A 26 -10.32 35.87 -21.63
N ALA A 27 -11.66 35.87 -21.61
CA ALA A 27 -12.46 36.45 -20.52
C ALA A 27 -12.17 35.76 -19.18
N SER A 28 -12.05 34.43 -19.16
CA SER A 28 -11.70 33.66 -17.95
C SER A 28 -10.29 34.01 -17.43
N ILE A 29 -9.33 34.17 -18.33
CA ILE A 29 -7.98 34.57 -17.97
C ILE A 29 -7.95 36.01 -17.42
N VAL A 30 -8.68 36.93 -18.04
CA VAL A 30 -8.76 38.34 -17.59
C VAL A 30 -9.43 38.43 -16.20
N ILE A 31 -10.49 37.65 -15.95
CA ILE A 31 -11.14 37.57 -14.63
C ILE A 31 -10.17 37.00 -13.59
N GLY A 32 -9.40 35.95 -13.95
CA GLY A 32 -8.35 35.39 -13.10
C GLY A 32 -7.27 36.42 -12.75
N ILE A 33 -6.78 37.17 -13.73
CA ILE A 33 -5.77 38.20 -13.52
C ILE A 33 -6.31 39.35 -12.66
N ILE A 34 -7.56 39.78 -12.86
CA ILE A 34 -8.20 40.84 -12.03
C ILE A 34 -8.35 40.36 -10.57
N SER A 35 -8.66 39.09 -10.35
CA SER A 35 -8.72 38.51 -9.00
C SER A 35 -7.34 38.51 -8.33
N VAL A 36 -6.29 38.09 -9.05
CA VAL A 36 -4.90 38.06 -8.55
C VAL A 36 -4.35 39.48 -8.29
N THR A 37 -4.65 40.45 -9.17
CA THR A 37 -4.19 41.83 -8.97
C THR A 37 -4.92 42.54 -7.83
N LYS A 38 -6.14 42.16 -7.49
CA LYS A 38 -6.85 42.68 -6.31
C LYS A 38 -6.24 42.15 -5.01
N GLU A 39 -5.74 40.92 -4.98
CA GLU A 39 -5.01 40.36 -3.83
C GLU A 39 -3.62 41.01 -3.63
N ILE A 40 -2.90 41.34 -4.72
CA ILE A 40 -1.56 41.95 -4.66
C ILE A 40 -1.60 43.42 -4.20
N SER A 41 -2.69 44.15 -4.45
CA SER A 41 -2.79 45.57 -4.05
C SER A 41 -3.08 45.81 -2.56
N VAL A 42 -3.35 44.76 -1.78
CA VAL A 42 -3.64 44.84 -0.34
C VAL A 42 -2.41 44.58 0.53
N SER A 43 -1.27 44.14 -0.03
CA SER A 43 -0.08 43.69 0.73
C SER A 43 1.01 44.74 0.96
N SER A 44 0.79 46.04 0.68
CA SER A 44 1.90 47.02 0.67
C SER A 44 2.04 47.94 1.91
N THR A 45 1.50 47.58 3.05
CA THR A 45 1.86 48.28 4.30
C THR A 45 1.85 47.34 5.51
N CYS A 46 2.94 46.63 5.72
CA CYS A 46 3.25 46.08 7.03
C CYS A 46 4.77 46.04 7.26
N ASN A 47 5.23 46.82 8.21
CA ASN A 47 6.59 46.73 8.74
C ASN A 47 6.70 45.46 9.58
N THR A 48 7.63 44.58 9.21
CA THR A 48 7.97 43.36 9.94
C THR A 48 8.99 43.66 11.05
N THR A 49 8.64 43.28 12.26
CA THR A 49 9.61 42.90 13.29
C THR A 49 9.27 41.48 13.73
N GLU A 50 10.21 40.59 13.49
CA GLU A 50 10.12 39.18 13.90
C GLU A 50 10.16 39.07 15.43
N VAL A 51 9.16 38.42 16.02
CA VAL A 51 9.29 37.73 17.31
C VAL A 51 8.49 36.46 17.25
N TYR A 52 9.18 35.34 17.35
CA TYR A 52 8.58 34.01 17.53
C TYR A 52 7.88 33.95 18.89
N ASN A 53 6.58 33.83 18.88
CA ASN A 53 5.78 33.22 19.96
C ASN A 53 4.41 32.88 19.41
N GLU A 54 3.98 31.66 19.67
CA GLU A 54 2.65 31.14 19.33
C GLU A 54 1.55 32.00 19.96
N THR A 55 0.92 32.83 19.15
CA THR A 55 -0.34 33.50 19.50
C THR A 55 -1.17 33.67 18.24
N VAL A 56 -2.40 33.22 18.33
CA VAL A 56 -3.44 33.43 17.30
C VAL A 56 -3.45 34.92 16.94
N ARG A 57 -3.12 35.25 15.71
CA ARG A 57 -3.16 36.63 15.20
C ARG A 57 -4.49 36.88 14.55
N LEU A 58 -5.30 37.74 15.19
CA LEU A 58 -6.47 38.35 14.58
C LEU A 58 -6.00 39.44 13.59
N GLU A 59 -6.15 39.22 12.30
CA GLU A 59 -5.96 40.27 11.30
C GLU A 59 -7.26 41.03 11.11
N THR A 60 -7.22 42.33 11.40
CA THR A 60 -8.35 43.22 11.18
C THR A 60 -8.29 43.78 9.76
N ILE A 61 -9.21 43.37 8.91
CA ILE A 61 -9.37 43.97 7.57
C ILE A 61 -10.40 45.09 7.69
N THR A 62 -9.95 46.32 7.53
CA THR A 62 -10.85 47.49 7.51
C THR A 62 -11.38 47.67 6.09
N ILE A 63 -12.64 47.35 5.88
CA ILE A 63 -13.34 47.66 4.63
C ILE A 63 -13.86 49.11 4.73
N PRO A 64 -13.73 49.94 3.67
CA PRO A 64 -14.04 51.38 3.71
C PRO A 64 -15.57 51.71 3.76
N ILE A 65 -16.35 50.87 4.35
CA ILE A 65 -17.80 51.06 4.57
C ILE A 65 -18.12 50.62 6.00
N ASN A 66 -17.70 51.38 6.99
CA ASN A 66 -18.08 51.36 8.42
C ASN A 66 -18.44 50.01 9.09
N ASN A 67 -18.02 48.89 8.57
CA ASN A 67 -18.18 47.58 9.20
C ASN A 67 -16.84 46.85 9.30
N THR A 68 -16.37 46.67 10.53
CA THR A 68 -15.19 45.81 10.81
C THR A 68 -15.66 44.37 10.87
N VAL A 69 -15.19 43.55 9.94
CA VAL A 69 -15.42 42.09 9.93
C VAL A 69 -14.19 41.43 10.51
N TYR A 70 -14.34 40.72 11.61
CA TYR A 70 -13.29 39.85 12.16
C TYR A 70 -13.38 38.53 11.41
N ILE A 71 -12.31 38.18 10.70
CA ILE A 71 -12.15 36.84 10.12
C ILE A 71 -11.22 36.08 11.06
N GLU A 72 -11.78 35.14 11.83
CA GLU A 72 -10.95 34.12 12.44
C GLU A 72 -10.33 33.26 11.32
N ARG A 73 -9.07 33.49 11.02
CA ARG A 73 -8.29 32.49 10.32
C ARG A 73 -7.93 31.41 11.34
N GLU A 74 -8.54 30.25 11.24
CA GLU A 74 -7.92 29.06 11.81
C GLU A 74 -6.48 29.04 11.31
N SER A 75 -5.53 29.05 12.22
CA SER A 75 -4.14 28.80 11.91
C SER A 75 -4.08 27.36 11.36
N HIS A 76 -4.09 27.21 10.05
CA HIS A 76 -3.76 25.94 9.46
C HIS A 76 -2.29 25.69 9.83
N GLN A 77 -2.08 25.00 10.96
CA GLN A 77 -0.78 24.37 11.18
C GLN A 77 -0.52 23.50 9.95
N GLU A 78 0.60 23.75 9.28
CA GLU A 78 1.01 22.83 8.21
C GLU A 78 1.03 21.41 8.78
N PRO A 79 0.44 20.44 8.06
CA PRO A 79 0.46 19.06 8.53
C PRO A 79 1.90 18.64 8.84
N GLU A 80 2.11 18.07 10.00
CA GLU A 80 3.41 17.58 10.40
C GLU A 80 3.70 16.21 9.79
N PHE A 81 4.97 15.91 9.56
CA PHE A 81 5.38 14.57 9.16
C PHE A 81 5.08 13.55 10.26
N LEU A 82 4.65 12.36 9.87
CA LEU A 82 4.49 11.25 10.79
C LEU A 82 5.83 10.88 11.40
N ASN A 83 5.88 10.79 12.72
CA ASN A 83 7.08 10.37 13.42
C ASN A 83 7.36 8.88 13.16
N ASN A 84 6.40 7.99 13.43
CA ASN A 84 6.48 6.53 13.24
C ASN A 84 7.75 5.87 13.80
N THR A 85 8.43 6.51 14.77
CA THR A 85 9.63 5.96 15.41
C THR A 85 9.32 5.22 16.71
N GLU A 86 8.07 5.20 17.11
CA GLU A 86 7.58 4.55 18.31
C GLU A 86 7.63 3.01 18.18
N PRO A 87 7.60 2.28 19.31
CA PRO A 87 7.52 0.82 19.25
C PRO A 87 6.16 0.35 18.75
N LEU A 88 6.08 -0.90 18.30
CA LEU A 88 4.80 -1.57 18.11
C LEU A 88 4.09 -1.71 19.47
N CYS A 89 2.76 -1.54 19.44
CA CYS A 89 1.93 -1.87 20.59
C CYS A 89 2.04 -3.36 20.90
N ASN A 90 2.07 -3.69 22.18
CA ASN A 90 2.05 -5.08 22.61
C ASN A 90 0.63 -5.64 22.44
N VAL A 91 0.48 -6.71 21.68
CA VAL A 91 -0.83 -7.26 21.33
C VAL A 91 -0.97 -8.72 21.81
N SER A 92 -2.17 -9.08 22.21
CA SER A 92 -2.52 -10.46 22.63
C SER A 92 -3.17 -11.28 21.51
N GLY A 93 -3.46 -10.63 20.39
CA GLY A 93 -4.05 -11.21 19.20
C GLY A 93 -4.56 -10.14 18.23
N PHE A 94 -5.44 -10.53 17.29
CA PHE A 94 -5.94 -9.67 16.23
C PHE A 94 -7.46 -9.80 16.09
N ALA A 95 -8.13 -8.69 15.77
CA ALA A 95 -9.55 -8.65 15.49
C ALA A 95 -9.80 -8.12 14.07
N ILE A 96 -10.88 -8.56 13.45
CA ILE A 96 -11.33 -8.04 12.15
C ILE A 96 -11.81 -6.61 12.34
N VAL A 97 -11.25 -5.69 11.54
CA VAL A 97 -11.65 -4.28 11.54
C VAL A 97 -12.34 -3.85 10.25
N SER A 98 -12.13 -4.60 9.16
CA SER A 98 -12.77 -4.30 7.88
C SER A 98 -12.83 -5.53 6.98
N LYS A 99 -13.87 -5.57 6.13
CA LYS A 99 -14.05 -6.54 5.05
C LYS A 99 -14.45 -5.81 3.78
N ASP A 100 -13.89 -6.28 2.66
CA ASP A 100 -14.33 -5.88 1.34
C ASP A 100 -15.34 -6.91 0.80
N ASN A 101 -16.52 -6.43 0.41
CA ASN A 101 -17.58 -7.26 -0.19
C ASN A 101 -17.67 -7.10 -1.71
N GLY A 102 -16.61 -6.59 -2.36
CA GLY A 102 -16.64 -6.21 -3.77
C GLY A 102 -17.03 -7.34 -4.71
N ILE A 103 -16.52 -8.55 -4.50
CA ILE A 103 -16.85 -9.71 -5.34
C ILE A 103 -18.34 -10.05 -5.24
N ARG A 104 -18.92 -10.05 -4.04
CA ARG A 104 -20.33 -10.32 -3.81
C ARG A 104 -21.26 -9.30 -4.47
N ILE A 105 -20.89 -8.02 -4.48
CA ILE A 105 -21.69 -6.93 -5.03
C ILE A 105 -21.31 -6.54 -6.46
N GLY A 106 -20.28 -7.18 -7.05
CA GLY A 106 -19.62 -6.77 -8.28
C GLY A 106 -20.52 -6.58 -9.49
N SER A 107 -21.58 -7.40 -9.63
CA SER A 107 -22.56 -7.26 -10.72
C SER A 107 -23.47 -6.02 -10.60
N ARG A 108 -23.50 -5.39 -9.43
CA ARG A 108 -24.36 -4.23 -9.12
C ARG A 108 -23.60 -2.95 -8.86
N GLY A 109 -22.29 -3.03 -8.55
CA GLY A 109 -21.52 -1.96 -7.97
C GLY A 109 -20.38 -1.42 -8.83
N HIS A 110 -20.29 -1.75 -10.11
CA HIS A 110 -19.17 -1.34 -10.97
C HIS A 110 -17.79 -1.60 -10.34
N VAL A 111 -17.64 -2.80 -9.76
CA VAL A 111 -16.44 -3.22 -9.05
C VAL A 111 -15.37 -3.66 -10.04
N PHE A 112 -14.15 -3.21 -9.84
CA PHE A 112 -13.01 -3.65 -10.63
C PHE A 112 -12.66 -5.11 -10.36
N VAL A 113 -12.18 -5.79 -11.40
CA VAL A 113 -11.38 -6.99 -11.24
C VAL A 113 -10.02 -6.57 -10.70
N ILE A 114 -9.61 -7.07 -9.55
CA ILE A 114 -8.38 -6.67 -8.86
C ILE A 114 -7.55 -7.87 -8.40
N ARG A 115 -6.28 -7.62 -8.16
CA ARG A 115 -5.39 -8.43 -7.35
C ARG A 115 -4.51 -7.52 -6.49
N GLU A 116 -3.77 -8.13 -5.58
CA GLU A 116 -2.80 -7.49 -4.72
C GLU A 116 -3.39 -6.28 -3.94
N PRO A 117 -4.51 -6.46 -3.21
CA PRO A 117 -4.99 -5.42 -2.32
C PRO A 117 -4.03 -5.28 -1.13
N PHE A 118 -3.79 -4.06 -0.69
CA PHE A 118 -3.06 -3.79 0.55
C PHE A 118 -3.59 -2.52 1.21
N VAL A 119 -3.25 -2.34 2.48
CA VAL A 119 -3.72 -1.19 3.27
C VAL A 119 -2.53 -0.38 3.75
N ALA A 120 -2.67 0.94 3.71
CA ALA A 120 -1.77 1.89 4.33
C ALA A 120 -2.58 2.97 5.04
N CYS A 121 -2.04 3.49 6.15
CA CYS A 121 -2.68 4.51 6.96
C CYS A 121 -1.90 5.80 6.95
N GLY A 122 -2.62 6.91 6.81
CA GLY A 122 -2.16 8.26 7.05
C GLY A 122 -2.54 8.75 8.46
N PRO A 123 -2.37 10.04 8.75
CA PRO A 123 -2.66 10.60 10.07
C PRO A 123 -4.16 10.61 10.41
N THR A 124 -5.04 10.60 9.43
CA THR A 124 -6.49 10.74 9.61
C THR A 124 -7.32 9.67 8.92
N GLU A 125 -6.74 8.90 7.99
CA GLU A 125 -7.45 7.85 7.26
C GLU A 125 -6.54 6.66 6.93
N CYS A 126 -7.16 5.49 6.81
CA CYS A 126 -6.56 4.33 6.16
C CYS A 126 -7.21 4.13 4.79
N ARG A 127 -6.43 3.71 3.80
CA ARG A 127 -6.91 3.42 2.46
C ARG A 127 -6.53 2.01 2.04
N THR A 128 -7.42 1.37 1.31
CA THR A 128 -7.14 0.13 0.60
C THR A 128 -6.65 0.44 -0.80
N PHE A 129 -5.43 0.04 -1.09
CA PHE A 129 -4.81 0.10 -2.42
C PHE A 129 -4.97 -1.23 -3.10
N PHE A 130 -5.10 -1.22 -4.42
CA PHE A 130 -5.24 -2.44 -5.21
C PHE A 130 -4.76 -2.24 -6.64
N LEU A 131 -4.37 -3.33 -7.29
CA LEU A 131 -4.01 -3.34 -8.70
C LEU A 131 -5.21 -3.84 -9.51
N THR A 132 -5.75 -2.97 -10.37
CA THR A 132 -6.81 -3.37 -11.29
C THR A 132 -6.28 -4.31 -12.36
N GLN A 133 -7.15 -5.13 -12.92
CA GLN A 133 -6.81 -5.98 -14.07
C GLN A 133 -7.29 -5.37 -15.41
N GLY A 134 -7.71 -4.10 -15.38
CA GLY A 134 -8.19 -3.40 -16.57
C GLY A 134 -9.63 -3.72 -16.98
N ALA A 135 -10.44 -4.30 -16.08
CA ALA A 135 -11.83 -4.65 -16.34
C ALA A 135 -12.69 -4.52 -15.08
N LEU A 136 -13.99 -4.45 -15.28
CA LEU A 136 -14.99 -4.61 -14.21
C LEU A 136 -15.42 -6.07 -14.10
N LEU A 137 -15.86 -6.47 -12.91
CA LEU A 137 -16.43 -7.80 -12.69
C LEU A 137 -17.67 -7.98 -13.60
N ASN A 138 -17.75 -9.16 -14.19
CA ASN A 138 -18.84 -9.56 -15.12
C ASN A 138 -18.93 -8.75 -16.41
N ASP A 139 -17.94 -7.92 -16.73
CA ASP A 139 -17.81 -7.30 -18.04
C ASP A 139 -17.24 -8.32 -19.06
N LYS A 140 -17.58 -8.14 -20.33
CA LYS A 140 -17.03 -8.93 -21.45
C LYS A 140 -15.50 -8.90 -21.53
N HIS A 141 -14.86 -7.85 -21.03
CA HIS A 141 -13.41 -7.69 -21.01
C HIS A 141 -12.72 -8.41 -19.85
N SER A 142 -13.47 -8.96 -18.90
CA SER A 142 -12.90 -9.65 -17.73
C SER A 142 -12.20 -10.98 -18.07
N ASN A 143 -12.44 -11.53 -19.26
CA ASN A 143 -11.80 -12.77 -19.73
C ASN A 143 -10.26 -12.73 -19.82
N ASN A 144 -9.66 -11.56 -19.91
CA ASN A 144 -8.21 -11.37 -20.06
C ASN A 144 -7.50 -10.95 -18.78
N THR A 145 -8.14 -11.10 -17.64
CA THR A 145 -7.69 -10.58 -16.36
C THR A 145 -6.69 -11.48 -15.60
N VAL A 146 -6.18 -12.53 -16.25
CA VAL A 146 -5.29 -13.53 -15.63
C VAL A 146 -3.80 -13.17 -15.76
N LYS A 147 -3.46 -12.15 -16.54
CA LYS A 147 -2.06 -11.75 -16.78
C LYS A 147 -1.54 -10.88 -15.64
N ASP A 148 -0.47 -11.32 -14.98
CA ASP A 148 0.16 -10.57 -13.88
C ASP A 148 0.73 -9.23 -14.33
N ARG A 149 1.33 -9.15 -15.51
CA ARG A 149 1.92 -7.94 -16.08
C ARG A 149 1.18 -7.56 -17.35
N SER A 150 0.18 -6.73 -17.19
CA SER A 150 -0.63 -6.17 -18.28
C SER A 150 -0.45 -4.66 -18.32
N PRO A 151 -0.37 -4.05 -19.51
CA PRO A 151 -0.30 -2.58 -19.63
C PRO A 151 -1.60 -1.89 -19.21
N TYR A 152 -2.67 -2.63 -18.98
CA TYR A 152 -3.98 -2.10 -18.55
C TYR A 152 -4.14 -2.07 -17.03
N ARG A 153 -3.17 -2.56 -16.27
CA ARG A 153 -3.23 -2.56 -14.81
C ARG A 153 -2.92 -1.17 -14.26
N ALA A 154 -3.58 -0.83 -13.18
CA ALA A 154 -3.38 0.43 -12.47
C ALA A 154 -3.44 0.22 -10.96
N LEU A 155 -2.62 0.98 -10.23
CA LEU A 155 -2.75 1.16 -8.80
C LEU A 155 -3.86 2.19 -8.54
N MET A 156 -4.85 1.77 -7.80
CA MET A 156 -5.95 2.61 -7.35
C MET A 156 -6.16 2.45 -5.85
N SER A 157 -6.91 3.35 -5.25
CA SER A 157 -7.23 3.28 -3.82
C SER A 157 -8.66 3.71 -3.53
N VAL A 158 -9.21 3.14 -2.47
CA VAL A 158 -10.50 3.51 -1.87
C VAL A 158 -10.32 3.68 -0.36
N PRO A 159 -11.20 4.42 0.32
CA PRO A 159 -11.20 4.43 1.79
C PRO A 159 -11.33 3.00 2.34
N LEU A 160 -10.68 2.71 3.46
CA LEU A 160 -10.81 1.43 4.14
C LEU A 160 -12.29 1.11 4.43
N GLY A 161 -12.70 -0.11 4.13
CA GLY A 161 -14.10 -0.53 4.27
C GLY A 161 -14.95 -0.36 3.01
N SER A 162 -14.47 0.36 2.00
CA SER A 162 -15.11 0.47 0.69
C SER A 162 -14.69 -0.66 -0.24
N SER A 163 -15.58 -1.08 -1.13
CA SER A 163 -15.24 -2.01 -2.21
C SER A 163 -14.41 -1.29 -3.30
N PRO A 164 -13.63 -2.02 -4.12
CA PRO A 164 -12.84 -1.44 -5.20
C PRO A 164 -13.72 -1.04 -6.40
N ASN A 165 -14.62 -0.07 -6.19
CA ASN A 165 -15.60 0.38 -7.17
C ASN A 165 -15.12 1.59 -7.95
N ALA A 166 -15.59 1.71 -9.21
CA ALA A 166 -15.15 2.74 -10.14
C ALA A 166 -15.61 4.16 -9.75
N TYR A 167 -16.62 4.29 -8.90
CA TYR A 167 -17.13 5.61 -8.51
C TYR A 167 -16.31 6.29 -7.41
N GLN A 168 -15.68 5.50 -6.55
CA GLN A 168 -14.94 6.00 -5.39
C GLN A 168 -13.43 5.83 -5.53
N ALA A 169 -13.00 5.00 -6.47
CA ALA A 169 -11.58 4.69 -6.64
C ALA A 169 -10.81 5.91 -7.15
N LYS A 170 -9.74 6.24 -6.45
CA LYS A 170 -8.75 7.21 -6.85
C LYS A 170 -7.64 6.53 -7.64
N PHE A 171 -7.28 7.06 -8.79
CA PHE A 171 -6.11 6.61 -9.56
C PHE A 171 -4.84 7.11 -8.88
N GLU A 172 -3.87 6.21 -8.71
CA GLU A 172 -2.58 6.53 -8.10
C GLU A 172 -1.43 6.42 -9.11
N SER A 173 -1.39 5.37 -9.93
CA SER A 173 -0.35 5.14 -10.93
C SER A 173 -0.74 4.04 -11.91
N VAL A 174 -0.17 4.06 -13.11
CA VAL A 174 -0.14 2.86 -13.96
C VAL A 174 0.82 1.85 -13.31
N ALA A 175 0.36 0.64 -13.05
CA ALA A 175 1.19 -0.34 -12.34
C ALA A 175 0.68 -1.77 -12.48
N TRP A 176 1.61 -2.72 -12.53
CA TRP A 176 1.38 -4.14 -12.29
C TRP A 176 2.14 -4.66 -11.06
N SER A 177 2.96 -3.81 -10.42
CA SER A 177 3.55 -3.99 -9.10
C SER A 177 3.63 -2.64 -8.40
N ALA A 178 3.39 -2.57 -7.09
CA ALA A 178 3.26 -1.29 -6.41
C ALA A 178 3.58 -1.33 -4.91
N THR A 179 3.79 -0.14 -4.37
CA THR A 179 3.74 0.18 -2.94
C THR A 179 3.19 1.57 -2.74
N ALA A 180 2.68 1.87 -1.57
CA ALA A 180 2.19 3.20 -1.20
C ALA A 180 2.23 3.40 0.32
N CYS A 181 2.42 4.63 0.77
CA CYS A 181 2.38 5.04 2.16
C CYS A 181 2.16 6.54 2.30
N HIS A 182 1.89 7.00 3.49
CA HIS A 182 1.65 8.42 3.81
C HIS A 182 2.71 8.92 4.78
N ASP A 183 3.33 10.05 4.50
CA ASP A 183 4.40 10.62 5.34
C ASP A 183 3.89 11.56 6.45
N GLY A 184 2.60 11.78 6.51
CA GLY A 184 1.92 12.76 7.39
C GLY A 184 1.39 13.96 6.62
N LYS A 185 2.03 14.32 5.51
CA LYS A 185 1.62 15.43 4.65
C LYS A 185 0.89 14.96 3.41
N GLU A 186 1.46 13.97 2.70
CA GLU A 186 0.96 13.50 1.42
C GLU A 186 1.11 11.98 1.27
N TRP A 187 0.32 11.42 0.36
CA TRP A 187 0.47 10.05 -0.11
C TRP A 187 1.64 9.93 -1.09
N LEU A 188 2.51 8.97 -0.82
CA LEU A 188 3.50 8.46 -1.76
C LEU A 188 2.95 7.20 -2.42
N ALA A 189 3.04 7.09 -3.72
CA ALA A 189 2.73 5.88 -4.47
C ALA A 189 3.85 5.56 -5.45
N VAL A 190 4.25 4.30 -5.52
CA VAL A 190 5.27 3.80 -6.43
C VAL A 190 4.63 2.73 -7.30
N GLY A 191 4.49 3.01 -8.59
CA GLY A 191 3.89 2.09 -9.55
C GLY A 191 4.90 1.63 -10.58
N ILE A 192 5.04 0.31 -10.73
CA ILE A 192 5.94 -0.32 -11.71
C ILE A 192 5.14 -0.84 -12.88
N SER A 193 5.59 -0.50 -14.10
CA SER A 193 5.01 -0.94 -15.35
C SER A 193 6.09 -1.06 -16.43
N GLY A 194 5.69 -1.36 -17.66
CA GLY A 194 6.60 -1.55 -18.79
C GLY A 194 6.86 -3.00 -19.14
N ALA A 195 7.77 -3.23 -20.07
CA ALA A 195 8.17 -4.56 -20.50
C ALA A 195 9.05 -5.24 -19.45
N ASP A 196 9.10 -6.56 -19.45
CA ASP A 196 9.84 -7.36 -18.47
C ASP A 196 11.34 -7.02 -18.39
N ASP A 197 11.93 -6.65 -19.51
CA ASP A 197 13.35 -6.29 -19.65
C ASP A 197 13.62 -4.77 -19.60
N ASP A 198 12.57 -3.96 -19.58
CA ASP A 198 12.63 -2.48 -19.53
C ASP A 198 11.55 -1.89 -18.63
N ALA A 199 11.27 -2.51 -17.50
CA ALA A 199 10.33 -2.01 -16.52
C ALA A 199 10.87 -0.75 -15.81
N TYR A 200 9.95 0.07 -15.35
CA TYR A 200 10.26 1.29 -14.62
C TYR A 200 9.21 1.55 -13.54
N ALA A 201 9.66 2.17 -12.46
CA ALA A 201 8.81 2.63 -11.38
C ALA A 201 8.63 4.14 -11.49
N VAL A 202 7.38 4.61 -11.51
CA VAL A 202 7.05 6.02 -11.38
C VAL A 202 6.68 6.29 -9.93
N ILE A 203 7.34 7.27 -9.32
CA ILE A 203 7.05 7.72 -7.97
C ILE A 203 6.13 8.92 -8.05
N HIS A 204 5.00 8.86 -7.34
CA HIS A 204 4.04 9.94 -7.20
C HIS A 204 4.04 10.43 -5.75
N TYR A 205 3.96 11.73 -5.58
CA TYR A 205 3.82 12.37 -4.27
C TYR A 205 2.73 13.44 -4.35
N GLY A 206 1.74 13.37 -3.47
CA GLY A 206 0.55 14.23 -3.54
C GLY A 206 -0.24 14.09 -4.85
N GLY A 207 -0.20 12.91 -5.47
CA GLY A 207 -0.85 12.62 -6.75
C GLY A 207 -0.08 13.07 -8.00
N MET A 208 1.10 13.67 -7.85
CA MET A 208 1.93 14.14 -8.97
C MET A 208 3.16 13.26 -9.14
N PRO A 209 3.58 12.92 -10.38
CA PRO A 209 4.81 12.21 -10.62
C PRO A 209 6.01 13.09 -10.24
N THR A 210 6.93 12.54 -9.47
CA THR A 210 8.09 13.27 -8.93
C THR A 210 9.42 12.66 -9.31
N ASP A 211 9.49 11.35 -9.51
CA ASP A 211 10.73 10.66 -9.84
C ASP A 211 10.48 9.34 -10.57
N VAL A 212 11.53 8.77 -11.17
CA VAL A 212 11.48 7.51 -11.92
C VAL A 212 12.69 6.65 -11.57
N VAL A 213 12.45 5.40 -11.21
CA VAL A 213 13.48 4.37 -11.04
C VAL A 213 13.39 3.37 -12.17
N ARG A 214 14.49 3.17 -12.92
CA ARG A 214 14.53 2.20 -14.02
C ARG A 214 15.07 0.85 -13.55
N SER A 215 14.64 -0.21 -14.21
CA SER A 215 15.19 -1.54 -14.03
C SER A 215 16.71 -1.53 -14.19
N TRP A 216 17.42 -2.09 -13.21
CA TRP A 216 18.88 -2.21 -13.22
C TRP A 216 19.36 -3.62 -13.55
N GLY A 217 18.54 -4.63 -13.27
CA GLY A 217 18.81 -6.04 -13.60
C GLY A 217 18.08 -6.53 -14.85
N LYS A 218 17.27 -5.66 -15.47
CA LYS A 218 16.53 -5.90 -16.72
C LYS A 218 15.74 -7.21 -16.77
N GLN A 219 15.17 -7.60 -15.61
CA GLN A 219 14.36 -8.80 -15.52
C GLN A 219 13.29 -8.68 -14.45
N ILE A 220 12.18 -8.06 -14.83
CA ILE A 220 10.97 -7.90 -14.04
C ILE A 220 11.26 -7.15 -12.73
N LEU A 221 11.53 -5.84 -12.82
CA LEU A 221 11.55 -4.96 -11.66
C LEU A 221 10.21 -5.08 -10.93
N ARG A 222 10.24 -5.29 -9.61
CA ARG A 222 9.07 -5.49 -8.78
C ARG A 222 9.26 -4.98 -7.37
N THR A 223 8.19 -4.71 -6.66
CA THR A 223 8.22 -4.15 -5.31
C THR A 223 7.30 -4.90 -4.34
N GLN A 224 6.91 -4.28 -3.26
CA GLN A 224 6.38 -4.92 -2.07
C GLN A 224 4.96 -5.48 -2.20
N GLU A 225 4.08 -4.90 -3.00
CA GLU A 225 2.66 -5.21 -3.03
C GLU A 225 2.00 -4.98 -1.65
N SER A 226 2.59 -4.12 -0.82
CA SER A 226 2.14 -3.72 0.51
C SER A 226 2.67 -2.34 0.86
N SER A 227 2.32 -1.83 2.04
CA SER A 227 2.71 -0.49 2.49
C SER A 227 4.23 -0.30 2.54
N CYS A 228 4.72 0.81 2.01
CA CYS A 228 6.02 1.34 2.37
C CYS A 228 5.99 1.94 3.79
N VAL A 229 7.12 2.40 4.30
CA VAL A 229 7.25 2.95 5.64
C VAL A 229 7.76 4.39 5.54
N CYS A 230 7.04 5.32 6.16
CA CYS A 230 7.51 6.70 6.27
C CYS A 230 7.81 7.03 7.74
N MET A 231 8.97 7.63 7.99
CA MET A 231 9.41 8.10 9.30
C MET A 231 10.05 9.47 9.13
N THR A 232 9.64 10.44 9.94
CA THR A 232 10.24 11.78 9.99
C THR A 232 10.41 12.46 8.63
N GLY A 233 9.42 12.31 7.73
CA GLY A 233 9.38 12.93 6.40
C GLY A 233 10.12 12.17 5.30
N ASN A 234 10.73 11.03 5.60
CA ASN A 234 11.32 10.15 4.61
C ASN A 234 10.51 8.86 4.48
N CYS A 235 10.41 8.34 3.26
CA CYS A 235 9.72 7.09 2.98
C CYS A 235 10.70 6.05 2.42
N TYR A 236 10.49 4.79 2.81
CA TYR A 236 11.41 3.68 2.55
C TYR A 236 10.65 2.51 1.95
N TRP A 237 11.22 1.88 0.92
CA TRP A 237 10.67 0.66 0.33
C TRP A 237 11.79 -0.23 -0.25
N VAL A 238 11.44 -1.45 -0.61
CA VAL A 238 12.33 -2.45 -1.16
C VAL A 238 11.86 -2.83 -2.55
N MET A 239 12.80 -2.91 -3.49
CA MET A 239 12.56 -3.45 -4.83
C MET A 239 13.47 -4.64 -5.11
N THR A 240 12.99 -5.53 -5.97
CA THR A 240 13.71 -6.69 -6.49
C THR A 240 13.75 -6.61 -8.00
N ASP A 241 14.90 -6.97 -8.58
CA ASP A 241 15.08 -7.11 -10.01
C ASP A 241 15.89 -8.38 -10.31
N GLY A 242 15.71 -8.96 -11.46
CA GLY A 242 16.41 -10.20 -11.81
C GLY A 242 15.56 -11.47 -11.57
N PRO A 243 16.11 -12.64 -11.91
CA PRO A 243 15.37 -13.89 -11.86
C PRO A 243 15.10 -14.36 -10.43
N ALA A 244 14.13 -15.26 -10.26
CA ALA A 244 13.82 -15.87 -8.97
C ALA A 244 14.85 -16.94 -8.60
N ASN A 245 16.10 -16.52 -8.42
CA ASN A 245 17.23 -17.36 -8.01
C ASN A 245 18.34 -16.50 -7.37
N ASN A 246 19.51 -17.04 -7.17
CA ASN A 246 20.66 -16.35 -6.56
C ASN A 246 21.25 -15.21 -7.42
N GLN A 247 20.76 -14.97 -8.62
CA GLN A 247 21.17 -13.86 -9.47
C GLN A 247 20.24 -12.62 -9.31
N ALA A 248 19.19 -12.71 -8.50
CA ALA A 248 18.35 -11.58 -8.19
C ALA A 248 19.13 -10.49 -7.45
N SER A 249 18.73 -9.25 -7.66
CA SER A 249 19.29 -8.06 -7.03
C SER A 249 18.22 -7.32 -6.25
N TYR A 250 18.58 -6.84 -5.09
CA TYR A 250 17.65 -6.16 -4.17
C TYR A 250 18.19 -4.80 -3.80
N LYS A 251 17.32 -3.79 -3.76
CA LYS A 251 17.69 -2.46 -3.30
C LYS A 251 16.65 -1.91 -2.34
N ILE A 252 17.15 -1.24 -1.31
CA ILE A 252 16.38 -0.38 -0.42
C ILE A 252 16.43 1.04 -0.97
N PHE A 253 15.28 1.71 -1.02
CA PHE A 253 15.15 3.10 -1.44
C PHE A 253 14.70 3.98 -0.29
N LYS A 254 15.28 5.17 -0.22
CA LYS A 254 14.86 6.27 0.64
C LYS A 254 14.45 7.45 -0.22
N SER A 255 13.29 8.03 0.06
CA SER A 255 12.82 9.24 -0.63
C SER A 255 12.42 10.31 0.37
N HIS A 256 12.49 11.57 -0.07
CA HIS A 256 11.93 12.72 0.61
C HIS A 256 11.00 13.44 -0.36
N LYS A 257 9.73 13.61 0.03
CA LYS A 257 8.70 14.24 -0.82
C LYS A 257 8.66 13.65 -2.25
N GLY A 258 8.75 12.34 -2.35
CA GLY A 258 8.69 11.61 -3.62
C GLY A 258 9.97 11.63 -4.48
N MET A 259 11.03 12.27 -4.03
CA MET A 259 12.34 12.23 -4.70
C MET A 259 13.25 11.22 -4.02
N VAL A 260 13.84 10.30 -4.78
CA VAL A 260 14.81 9.33 -4.26
C VAL A 260 16.07 10.07 -3.84
N THR A 261 16.42 9.97 -2.57
CA THR A 261 17.59 10.63 -1.98
C THR A 261 18.73 9.68 -1.69
N LYS A 262 18.43 8.39 -1.54
CA LYS A 262 19.43 7.35 -1.27
C LYS A 262 18.91 5.99 -1.71
N GLU A 263 19.80 5.16 -2.24
CA GLU A 263 19.55 3.73 -2.46
C GLU A 263 20.68 2.89 -1.86
N ARG A 264 20.38 1.67 -1.47
CA ARG A 264 21.35 0.72 -0.96
C ARG A 264 21.09 -0.65 -1.52
N GLU A 265 22.10 -1.25 -2.16
CA GLU A 265 22.04 -2.64 -2.59
C GLU A 265 22.16 -3.58 -1.39
N VAL A 266 21.31 -4.61 -1.35
CA VAL A 266 21.29 -5.63 -0.32
C VAL A 266 22.00 -6.87 -0.86
N SER A 267 23.08 -7.26 -0.21
CA SER A 267 23.78 -8.52 -0.48
C SER A 267 23.15 -9.63 0.34
N PHE A 268 22.61 -10.64 -0.31
CA PHE A 268 22.02 -11.81 0.33
C PHE A 268 22.37 -13.09 -0.40
N GLN A 269 23.54 -13.64 -0.08
CA GLN A 269 23.99 -14.90 -0.66
C GLN A 269 23.23 -16.08 -0.03
N GLY A 270 22.76 -17.00 -0.86
CA GLY A 270 22.04 -18.20 -0.42
C GLY A 270 20.57 -17.98 -0.06
N GLY A 271 20.02 -16.78 -0.34
CA GLY A 271 18.62 -16.43 -0.14
C GLY A 271 17.99 -15.69 -1.31
N HIS A 272 16.71 -15.43 -1.20
CA HIS A 272 15.93 -14.69 -2.19
C HIS A 272 14.92 -13.80 -1.49
N ILE A 273 14.73 -12.57 -1.96
CA ILE A 273 13.86 -11.58 -1.35
C ILE A 273 12.90 -11.03 -2.40
N GLU A 274 11.61 -11.18 -2.17
CA GLU A 274 10.54 -10.54 -2.93
C GLU A 274 9.41 -10.09 -2.00
N GLU A 275 8.59 -9.18 -2.51
CA GLU A 275 7.30 -8.84 -1.94
C GLU A 275 7.36 -8.66 -0.42
N CYS A 276 8.31 -7.86 0.05
CA CYS A 276 8.50 -7.59 1.47
C CYS A 276 7.27 -6.94 2.08
N SER A 277 6.87 -7.42 3.27
CA SER A 277 5.89 -6.78 4.13
C SER A 277 6.63 -6.05 5.23
N CYS A 278 6.64 -4.74 5.15
CA CYS A 278 7.43 -3.87 6.01
C CYS A 278 6.56 -3.08 6.98
N TYR A 279 7.11 -2.76 8.13
CA TYR A 279 6.49 -1.91 9.14
C TYR A 279 7.57 -1.17 9.93
N PRO A 280 7.26 0.00 10.50
CA PRO A 280 8.18 0.72 11.38
C PRO A 280 8.15 0.12 12.78
N ASN A 281 9.29 0.06 13.43
CA ASN A 281 9.41 -0.32 14.83
C ASN A 281 10.68 0.27 15.44
N LEU A 282 10.54 1.08 16.50
CA LEU A 282 11.66 1.70 17.22
C LEU A 282 12.64 2.44 16.29
N GLY A 283 12.13 3.22 15.35
CA GLY A 283 12.93 4.01 14.42
C GLY A 283 13.64 3.21 13.33
N LYS A 284 13.29 1.94 13.15
CA LYS A 284 13.79 1.05 12.10
C LYS A 284 12.65 0.54 11.25
N VAL A 285 12.99 0.06 10.05
CA VAL A 285 12.09 -0.69 9.19
C VAL A 285 12.38 -2.17 9.37
N GLU A 286 11.35 -2.93 9.68
CA GLU A 286 11.41 -4.39 9.77
C GLU A 286 10.54 -4.99 8.68
N CYS A 287 11.12 -5.93 7.89
CA CYS A 287 10.43 -6.58 6.78
C CYS A 287 10.50 -8.10 6.91
N VAL A 288 9.36 -8.74 6.66
CA VAL A 288 9.28 -10.19 6.44
C VAL A 288 8.87 -10.39 4.98
N CYS A 289 9.62 -11.18 4.24
CA CYS A 289 9.54 -11.23 2.79
C CYS A 289 9.19 -12.64 2.28
N ARG A 290 9.18 -12.79 0.95
CA ARG A 290 8.97 -14.03 0.23
C ARG A 290 10.28 -14.51 -0.38
N ASP A 291 10.62 -15.78 -0.14
CA ASP A 291 11.62 -16.50 -0.91
C ASP A 291 10.92 -17.20 -2.08
N ASN A 292 11.21 -16.80 -3.30
CA ASN A 292 10.64 -17.40 -4.50
C ASN A 292 11.61 -18.32 -5.22
N TRP A 293 12.70 -18.67 -4.57
CA TRP A 293 13.74 -19.53 -5.12
C TRP A 293 13.68 -20.95 -4.56
N ASN A 294 13.98 -21.14 -3.26
CA ASN A 294 14.13 -22.47 -2.70
C ASN A 294 13.76 -22.61 -1.21
N GLY A 295 13.33 -21.53 -0.55
CA GLY A 295 13.02 -21.54 0.87
C GLY A 295 11.53 -21.67 1.17
N MET A 296 11.19 -22.43 2.23
CA MET A 296 9.86 -22.42 2.84
C MET A 296 9.81 -21.62 4.15
N ASN A 297 10.92 -21.06 4.58
CA ASN A 297 11.06 -20.05 5.62
C ASN A 297 11.06 -18.66 4.98
N ARG A 298 10.79 -17.64 5.79
CA ARG A 298 10.67 -16.28 5.29
C ARG A 298 11.94 -15.48 5.50
N PRO A 299 12.45 -14.80 4.45
CA PRO A 299 13.52 -13.83 4.59
C PRO A 299 13.12 -12.70 5.51
N ILE A 300 14.08 -12.19 6.27
CA ILE A 300 13.97 -10.97 7.05
C ILE A 300 14.97 -9.95 6.51
N LEU A 301 14.48 -8.72 6.35
CA LEU A 301 15.32 -7.56 6.06
C LEU A 301 14.95 -6.46 7.07
N THR A 302 15.94 -5.98 7.81
CA THR A 302 15.78 -4.84 8.72
C THR A 302 16.79 -3.76 8.37
N PHE A 303 16.39 -2.51 8.45
CA PHE A 303 17.32 -1.39 8.17
C PHE A 303 16.90 -0.12 8.94
N ASP A 304 17.83 0.80 9.06
CA ASP A 304 17.65 2.10 9.72
C ASP A 304 17.51 3.24 8.69
N GLU A 305 17.43 4.46 9.18
CA GLU A 305 17.28 5.67 8.36
C GLU A 305 18.45 5.92 7.40
N ASP A 306 19.63 5.37 7.71
CA ASP A 306 20.82 5.45 6.87
C ASP A 306 20.94 4.30 5.89
N LEU A 307 19.94 3.42 5.85
CA LEU A 307 19.89 2.20 5.06
C LEU A 307 20.97 1.15 5.45
N GLU A 308 21.49 1.25 6.67
CA GLU A 308 22.32 0.19 7.23
C GLU A 308 21.41 -0.99 7.58
N TYR A 309 21.69 -2.15 6.98
CA TYR A 309 20.74 -3.27 6.98
C TYR A 309 21.31 -4.53 7.60
N LYS A 310 20.39 -5.37 8.03
CA LYS A 310 20.64 -6.79 8.36
C LYS A 310 19.68 -7.65 7.55
N VAL A 311 20.16 -8.77 7.03
CA VAL A 311 19.38 -9.71 6.25
C VAL A 311 19.64 -11.13 6.73
N GLY A 312 18.61 -11.95 6.70
CA GLY A 312 18.64 -13.34 7.09
C GLY A 312 17.28 -13.98 6.88
N TYR A 313 16.97 -14.98 7.66
CA TYR A 313 15.69 -15.66 7.67
C TYR A 313 15.04 -15.59 9.05
N LEU A 314 13.72 -15.61 9.06
CA LEU A 314 12.94 -15.75 10.30
C LEU A 314 13.41 -17.03 11.01
N CYS A 315 13.81 -16.88 12.27
CA CYS A 315 14.41 -17.96 13.06
C CYS A 315 13.41 -19.04 13.53
N ALA A 316 12.12 -18.88 13.19
CA ALA A 316 11.11 -19.85 13.54
C ALA A 316 11.42 -21.24 12.95
N GLY A 317 11.43 -22.28 13.79
CA GLY A 317 11.52 -23.67 13.34
C GLY A 317 10.18 -24.23 12.87
N ILE A 318 9.29 -23.37 12.41
CA ILE A 318 7.98 -23.64 11.84
C ILE A 318 7.95 -22.96 10.46
N PRO A 319 7.69 -23.70 9.36
CA PRO A 319 7.65 -23.09 8.03
C PRO A 319 6.39 -22.22 7.88
N THR A 320 6.53 -21.03 7.30
CA THR A 320 5.45 -20.05 7.18
C THR A 320 5.17 -19.60 5.76
N ASP A 321 5.94 -20.10 4.78
CA ASP A 321 5.65 -19.88 3.36
C ASP A 321 4.73 -20.97 2.80
N THR A 322 4.27 -20.78 1.59
CA THR A 322 3.47 -21.74 0.82
C THR A 322 3.94 -21.71 -0.64
N PRO A 323 4.33 -22.86 -1.24
CA PRO A 323 4.27 -24.22 -0.68
C PRO A 323 5.31 -24.47 0.40
N ARG A 324 5.03 -25.45 1.23
CA ARG A 324 5.94 -26.03 2.23
C ARG A 324 5.76 -27.55 2.29
N VAL A 325 6.72 -28.26 2.83
CA VAL A 325 6.69 -29.74 2.84
C VAL A 325 6.07 -30.32 4.10
N GLN A 326 5.86 -29.47 5.12
CA GLN A 326 5.26 -29.88 6.40
C GLN A 326 4.69 -28.68 7.14
N ASP A 327 3.80 -28.94 8.11
CA ASP A 327 3.12 -27.92 8.89
C ASP A 327 3.88 -27.49 10.15
N ASN A 328 4.55 -28.45 10.79
CA ASN A 328 5.13 -28.27 12.10
C ASN A 328 6.64 -28.05 12.01
N SER A 329 7.35 -28.44 13.04
CA SER A 329 8.77 -28.17 13.14
C SER A 329 9.61 -28.74 11.99
N PHE A 330 10.56 -27.95 11.55
CA PHE A 330 11.62 -28.34 10.63
C PHE A 330 12.95 -27.80 11.15
N THR A 331 14.06 -28.16 10.51
CA THR A 331 15.34 -27.56 10.85
C THR A 331 15.35 -26.10 10.42
N GLY A 332 15.05 -25.19 11.34
CA GLY A 332 15.05 -23.75 11.09
C GLY A 332 16.45 -23.20 10.93
N SER A 333 16.58 -22.10 10.23
CA SER A 333 17.82 -21.36 10.07
C SER A 333 17.55 -19.85 10.12
N CYS A 334 18.40 -19.12 10.83
CA CYS A 334 18.38 -17.66 10.87
C CYS A 334 19.14 -17.03 9.68
N THR A 335 19.90 -17.80 8.93
CA THR A 335 20.84 -17.29 7.91
C THR A 335 20.62 -17.85 6.51
N ASN A 336 20.02 -19.03 6.39
CA ASN A 336 19.90 -19.73 5.12
C ASN A 336 18.46 -20.12 4.81
N ALA A 337 18.13 -20.19 3.52
CA ALA A 337 16.91 -20.81 3.05
C ALA A 337 16.86 -22.30 3.46
N VAL A 338 15.69 -22.74 3.91
CA VAL A 338 15.41 -24.16 4.17
C VAL A 338 14.25 -24.55 3.28
N GLY A 339 14.50 -25.45 2.36
CA GLY A 339 13.53 -25.90 1.36
C GLY A 339 13.28 -27.40 1.41
N GLY A 340 12.50 -27.85 0.45
CA GLY A 340 12.19 -29.26 0.25
C GLY A 340 11.59 -29.47 -1.14
N SER A 341 11.28 -30.72 -1.47
CA SER A 341 10.67 -31.06 -2.75
C SER A 341 9.34 -30.33 -2.93
N GLY A 342 9.18 -29.63 -4.06
CA GLY A 342 7.97 -28.86 -4.38
C GLY A 342 7.93 -27.42 -3.83
N THR A 343 8.99 -26.97 -3.14
CA THR A 343 9.09 -25.58 -2.64
C THR A 343 9.87 -24.64 -3.55
N ASN A 344 10.41 -25.14 -4.67
CA ASN A 344 11.25 -24.37 -5.58
C ASN A 344 10.42 -23.50 -6.54
N ASN A 345 10.93 -22.30 -6.82
CA ASN A 345 10.38 -21.35 -7.81
C ASN A 345 8.96 -20.90 -7.54
N TYR A 346 8.52 -20.96 -6.30
CA TYR A 346 7.19 -20.52 -5.89
C TYR A 346 7.18 -20.07 -4.43
N GLY A 347 6.20 -19.29 -4.07
CA GLY A 347 5.98 -18.80 -2.73
C GLY A 347 4.67 -18.00 -2.66
N VAL A 348 4.43 -17.41 -1.52
CA VAL A 348 3.33 -16.46 -1.31
C VAL A 348 3.82 -15.28 -0.46
N LYS A 349 3.39 -14.08 -0.81
CA LYS A 349 3.61 -12.93 0.06
C LYS A 349 2.94 -13.16 1.41
N GLY A 350 3.67 -12.92 2.48
CA GLY A 350 3.20 -13.02 3.84
C GLY A 350 3.83 -11.96 4.74
N PHE A 351 3.57 -12.03 6.02
CA PHE A 351 4.05 -11.07 7.01
C PHE A 351 4.49 -11.75 8.31
N GLY A 352 5.16 -10.97 9.15
CA GLY A 352 5.42 -11.30 10.55
C GLY A 352 5.69 -10.03 11.33
N PHE A 353 5.28 -10.03 12.61
CA PHE A 353 5.54 -8.92 13.52
C PHE A 353 6.44 -9.35 14.65
N ARG A 354 7.46 -8.59 14.90
CA ARG A 354 8.32 -8.78 16.07
C ARG A 354 7.62 -8.25 17.32
N GLN A 355 7.53 -9.11 18.34
CA GLN A 355 7.07 -8.75 19.69
C GLN A 355 8.16 -9.15 20.68
N GLY A 356 9.10 -8.25 20.95
CA GLY A 356 10.32 -8.60 21.71
C GLY A 356 11.14 -9.67 20.98
N SER A 357 11.30 -10.86 21.57
CA SER A 357 11.95 -12.01 20.94
C SER A 357 10.99 -12.91 20.16
N SER A 358 9.69 -12.81 20.42
CA SER A 358 8.65 -13.60 19.77
C SER A 358 8.18 -12.97 18.46
N VAL A 359 7.50 -13.74 17.65
CA VAL A 359 6.96 -13.30 16.36
C VAL A 359 5.52 -13.75 16.18
N TRP A 360 4.69 -12.80 15.75
CA TRP A 360 3.39 -13.09 15.15
C TRP A 360 3.58 -13.31 13.66
N ALA A 361 3.26 -14.51 13.16
CA ALA A 361 3.36 -14.84 11.75
C ALA A 361 2.02 -15.32 11.20
N GLY A 362 1.71 -14.94 9.97
CA GLY A 362 0.60 -15.48 9.22
C GLY A 362 1.05 -16.52 8.21
N ARG A 363 0.23 -17.55 7.95
CA ARG A 363 0.46 -18.51 6.88
C ARG A 363 -0.85 -19.12 6.38
N THR A 364 -0.83 -19.70 5.19
CA THR A 364 -1.96 -20.49 4.70
C THR A 364 -2.13 -21.76 5.55
N VAL A 365 -3.37 -22.24 5.68
CA VAL A 365 -3.63 -23.54 6.35
C VAL A 365 -3.12 -24.68 5.49
N SER A 366 -3.36 -24.61 4.17
CA SER A 366 -2.80 -25.60 3.24
C SER A 366 -1.30 -25.46 3.11
N ILE A 367 -0.59 -26.58 3.04
CA ILE A 367 0.85 -26.63 2.79
C ILE A 367 1.22 -26.43 1.31
N SER A 368 0.30 -26.72 0.41
CA SER A 368 0.57 -26.76 -1.06
C SER A 368 -0.14 -25.69 -1.86
N SER A 369 -1.21 -25.10 -1.32
CA SER A 369 -2.05 -24.14 -2.03
C SER A 369 -2.36 -22.91 -1.17
N ARG A 370 -2.77 -21.83 -1.84
CA ARG A 370 -3.24 -20.60 -1.18
C ARG A 370 -4.67 -20.78 -0.74
N SER A 371 -4.87 -21.57 0.31
CA SER A 371 -6.19 -21.83 0.89
C SER A 371 -6.13 -21.84 2.43
N GLY A 372 -7.16 -21.27 3.04
CA GLY A 372 -7.20 -21.00 4.46
C GLY A 372 -6.15 -19.98 4.91
N PHE A 373 -6.23 -19.56 6.13
CA PHE A 373 -5.24 -18.70 6.77
C PHE A 373 -5.26 -18.85 8.29
N GLU A 374 -4.09 -18.88 8.90
CA GLU A 374 -3.91 -18.97 10.33
C GLU A 374 -2.82 -18.04 10.82
N ILE A 375 -2.94 -17.61 12.09
CA ILE A 375 -1.97 -16.76 12.76
C ILE A 375 -1.33 -17.56 13.88
N LEU A 376 0.00 -17.44 13.95
CA LEU A 376 0.82 -18.12 14.94
C LEU A 376 1.58 -17.10 15.78
N LEU A 377 1.58 -17.26 17.09
CA LEU A 377 2.56 -16.62 17.97
C LEU A 377 3.65 -17.65 18.28
N ILE A 378 4.86 -17.36 17.82
CA ILE A 378 6.02 -18.26 17.94
C ILE A 378 6.98 -17.65 18.96
N GLU A 379 7.27 -18.40 20.01
CA GLU A 379 8.20 -18.00 21.06
C GLU A 379 9.63 -17.90 20.51
N ASP A 380 10.32 -16.81 20.82
CA ASP A 380 11.72 -16.56 20.42
C ASP A 380 12.00 -16.63 18.90
N GLY A 381 10.99 -16.80 18.05
CA GLY A 381 11.13 -17.05 16.61
C GLY A 381 11.80 -15.94 15.81
N TRP A 382 11.98 -14.77 16.38
CA TRP A 382 12.68 -13.66 15.73
C TRP A 382 14.20 -13.66 16.00
N ILE A 383 14.61 -13.99 17.23
CA ILE A 383 16.00 -13.84 17.66
C ILE A 383 16.77 -15.16 17.57
N LYS A 384 16.12 -16.25 17.95
CA LYS A 384 16.70 -17.60 17.92
C LYS A 384 15.68 -18.63 17.43
N THR A 385 16.17 -19.76 16.95
CA THR A 385 15.33 -20.83 16.45
C THR A 385 14.42 -21.37 17.55
N SER A 386 13.11 -21.33 17.32
CA SER A 386 12.11 -21.91 18.20
C SER A 386 10.99 -22.56 17.38
N LYS A 387 10.51 -23.71 17.89
CA LYS A 387 9.32 -24.41 17.35
C LYS A 387 8.10 -24.24 18.24
N ASN A 388 8.22 -23.54 19.35
CA ASN A 388 7.15 -23.41 20.32
C ASN A 388 6.11 -22.42 19.82
N VAL A 389 4.97 -22.93 19.38
CA VAL A 389 3.80 -22.11 19.07
C VAL A 389 3.04 -21.88 20.37
N ILE A 390 3.04 -20.61 20.84
CA ILE A 390 2.33 -20.21 22.06
C ILE A 390 0.85 -20.10 21.78
N LYS A 391 0.48 -19.61 20.61
CA LYS A 391 -0.90 -19.40 20.20
C LYS A 391 -1.05 -19.68 18.70
N LYS A 392 -2.14 -20.33 18.35
CA LYS A 392 -2.54 -20.60 16.96
C LYS A 392 -4.02 -20.29 16.80
N VAL A 393 -4.35 -19.47 15.81
CA VAL A 393 -5.75 -19.11 15.51
C VAL A 393 -5.97 -19.24 14.01
N GLU A 394 -6.92 -20.09 13.62
CA GLU A 394 -7.38 -20.16 12.24
C GLU A 394 -8.39 -19.03 12.00
N VAL A 395 -8.12 -18.16 11.02
CA VAL A 395 -8.96 -17.00 10.69
C VAL A 395 -9.75 -17.19 9.40
N LEU A 396 -9.31 -18.10 8.55
CA LEU A 396 -10.00 -18.53 7.33
C LEU A 396 -9.88 -20.04 7.20
N ASN A 397 -11.01 -20.69 7.00
CA ASN A 397 -11.07 -22.14 6.86
C ASN A 397 -10.35 -22.58 5.58
N ASN A 398 -9.72 -23.76 5.62
CA ASN A 398 -8.98 -24.36 4.50
C ASN A 398 -9.85 -24.64 3.25
N LYS A 399 -11.16 -24.63 3.36
CA LYS A 399 -12.08 -24.75 2.22
C LYS A 399 -12.17 -23.49 1.37
N ASN A 400 -11.67 -22.35 1.89
CA ASN A 400 -11.74 -21.05 1.25
C ASN A 400 -10.38 -20.67 0.67
N TRP A 401 -10.37 -20.12 -0.54
CA TRP A 401 -9.18 -19.59 -1.17
C TRP A 401 -8.69 -18.36 -0.41
N SER A 402 -7.40 -18.29 -0.21
CA SER A 402 -6.68 -17.13 0.32
C SER A 402 -5.70 -16.61 -0.73
N GLY A 403 -4.69 -15.88 -0.33
CA GLY A 403 -3.72 -15.33 -1.24
C GLY A 403 -2.60 -14.63 -0.48
N TYR A 404 -2.25 -13.45 -0.94
CA TYR A 404 -1.28 -12.58 -0.29
C TYR A 404 -1.78 -12.13 1.08
N SER A 405 -0.84 -11.85 1.94
CA SER A 405 -1.05 -11.12 3.19
C SER A 405 0.10 -10.16 3.41
N GLY A 406 -0.15 -9.09 4.13
CA GLY A 406 0.88 -8.08 4.36
C GLY A 406 0.62 -7.24 5.58
N ALA A 407 1.69 -6.67 6.10
CA ALA A 407 1.71 -5.85 7.29
C ALA A 407 1.45 -4.38 6.98
N PHE A 408 0.87 -3.69 7.92
CA PHE A 408 0.86 -2.24 8.04
C PHE A 408 0.71 -1.85 9.51
N THR A 409 0.87 -0.57 9.82
CA THR A 409 0.66 -0.05 11.17
C THR A 409 -0.32 1.12 11.14
N ILE A 410 -1.09 1.26 12.22
CA ILE A 410 -1.86 2.48 12.48
C ILE A 410 -0.96 3.42 13.28
N PRO A 411 -0.72 4.65 12.80
CA PRO A 411 0.18 5.59 13.45
C PRO A 411 -0.36 6.09 14.80
N VAL A 412 0.52 6.53 15.67
CA VAL A 412 0.23 7.06 17.01
C VAL A 412 -0.81 8.19 16.97
N THR A 413 -0.81 9.01 15.94
CA THR A 413 -1.78 10.11 15.77
C THR A 413 -3.23 9.64 15.75
N MET A 414 -3.49 8.39 15.41
CA MET A 414 -4.82 7.78 15.37
C MET A 414 -5.13 6.93 16.63
N THR A 415 -4.21 6.87 17.58
CA THR A 415 -4.34 6.06 18.79
C THR A 415 -4.21 6.91 20.05
N SER A 416 -4.75 6.45 21.15
CA SER A 416 -4.59 7.09 22.47
C SER A 416 -3.28 6.73 23.18
N LYS A 417 -2.43 5.91 22.56
CA LYS A 417 -1.18 5.38 23.12
C LYS A 417 0.01 5.78 22.26
N GLN A 418 1.19 5.86 22.87
CA GLN A 418 2.45 6.13 22.16
C GLN A 418 3.06 4.84 21.61
N CYS A 419 2.30 4.10 20.83
CA CYS A 419 2.77 2.91 20.14
C CYS A 419 2.03 2.74 18.81
N LEU A 420 2.66 2.06 17.87
CA LEU A 420 2.10 1.77 16.55
C LEU A 420 1.32 0.46 16.60
N VAL A 421 0.05 0.49 16.18
CA VAL A 421 -0.79 -0.72 16.19
C VAL A 421 -0.42 -1.61 15.02
N PRO A 422 0.07 -2.85 15.25
CA PRO A 422 0.34 -3.78 14.18
C PRO A 422 -0.96 -4.29 13.58
N CYS A 423 -1.08 -4.21 12.26
CA CYS A 423 -2.22 -4.68 11.49
C CYS A 423 -1.75 -5.51 10.29
N PHE A 424 -2.60 -6.37 9.79
CA PHE A 424 -2.37 -7.04 8.53
C PHE A 424 -3.66 -7.16 7.72
N TRP A 425 -3.48 -7.30 6.42
CA TRP A 425 -4.55 -7.60 5.49
C TRP A 425 -4.36 -9.00 4.90
N LEU A 426 -5.47 -9.64 4.56
CA LEU A 426 -5.52 -10.93 3.89
C LEU A 426 -6.27 -10.78 2.58
N GLU A 427 -5.63 -11.16 1.48
CA GLU A 427 -6.24 -11.29 0.16
C GLU A 427 -6.95 -12.65 0.05
N MET A 428 -8.17 -12.63 -0.46
CA MET A 428 -8.94 -13.84 -0.75
C MET A 428 -9.20 -13.88 -2.25
N ILE A 429 -8.42 -14.70 -2.96
CA ILE A 429 -8.49 -14.83 -4.42
C ILE A 429 -9.70 -15.69 -4.78
N ARG A 430 -10.46 -15.24 -5.78
CA ARG A 430 -11.59 -15.95 -6.36
C ARG A 430 -11.44 -16.01 -7.88
N GLY A 431 -12.08 -17.01 -8.46
CA GLY A 431 -12.13 -17.18 -9.92
C GLY A 431 -11.10 -18.16 -10.45
N LYS A 432 -10.75 -17.99 -11.74
CA LYS A 432 -9.78 -18.84 -12.42
C LYS A 432 -8.38 -18.78 -11.82
N PRO A 433 -7.60 -19.87 -11.86
CA PRO A 433 -7.95 -21.19 -12.45
C PRO A 433 -8.74 -22.11 -11.51
N GLU A 434 -8.84 -21.79 -10.21
CA GLU A 434 -9.40 -22.67 -9.19
C GLU A 434 -10.92 -22.85 -9.35
N GLU A 435 -11.61 -21.77 -9.71
CA GLU A 435 -13.06 -21.76 -9.95
C GLU A 435 -13.34 -21.69 -11.45
N ARG A 436 -13.54 -22.85 -12.06
CA ARG A 436 -13.64 -23.01 -13.52
C ARG A 436 -14.88 -22.37 -14.17
N THR A 437 -15.89 -22.05 -13.37
CA THR A 437 -17.12 -21.40 -13.84
C THR A 437 -16.98 -19.90 -14.01
N SER A 438 -15.95 -19.28 -13.43
CA SER A 438 -15.69 -17.86 -13.59
C SER A 438 -14.85 -17.58 -14.86
N ILE A 439 -14.98 -16.36 -15.36
CA ILE A 439 -14.21 -15.87 -16.52
C ILE A 439 -13.07 -14.94 -16.14
N TRP A 440 -12.98 -14.60 -14.85
CA TRP A 440 -12.01 -13.65 -14.29
C TRP A 440 -11.27 -14.27 -13.09
N THR A 441 -10.14 -13.64 -12.73
CA THR A 441 -9.50 -13.80 -11.45
C THR A 441 -9.56 -12.46 -10.72
N SER A 442 -10.14 -12.44 -9.54
CA SER A 442 -10.20 -11.25 -8.70
C SER A 442 -9.99 -11.61 -7.24
N SER A 443 -9.90 -10.61 -6.39
CA SER A 443 -9.79 -10.81 -4.95
C SER A 443 -10.60 -9.80 -4.16
N SER A 444 -10.93 -10.19 -2.93
CA SER A 444 -11.40 -9.32 -1.87
C SER A 444 -10.36 -9.30 -0.75
N SER A 445 -10.56 -8.45 0.25
CA SER A 445 -9.64 -8.35 1.39
C SER A 445 -10.38 -8.32 2.71
N THR A 446 -9.74 -8.87 3.73
CA THR A 446 -10.12 -8.72 5.14
C THR A 446 -8.95 -8.12 5.88
N VAL A 447 -9.22 -7.19 6.77
CA VAL A 447 -8.21 -6.44 7.52
C VAL A 447 -8.35 -6.72 9.00
N PHE A 448 -7.22 -7.00 9.63
CA PHE A 448 -7.11 -7.35 11.05
C PHE A 448 -6.15 -6.37 11.72
N CYS A 449 -6.48 -5.95 12.93
CA CYS A 449 -5.58 -5.15 13.75
C CYS A 449 -5.38 -5.75 15.13
N GLY A 450 -4.22 -5.49 15.70
CA GLY A 450 -3.83 -5.97 17.00
C GLY A 450 -4.76 -5.48 18.12
N VAL A 451 -5.06 -6.36 19.07
CA VAL A 451 -5.88 -6.04 20.23
C VAL A 451 -5.14 -6.36 21.52
N SER A 452 -5.30 -5.50 22.50
CA SER A 452 -4.83 -5.68 23.86
C SER A 452 -5.47 -4.64 24.78
N SER A 453 -5.23 -4.72 26.08
CA SER A 453 -5.62 -3.65 27.01
C SER A 453 -4.95 -2.30 26.71
N GLU A 454 -3.87 -2.31 25.92
CA GLU A 454 -3.13 -1.12 25.48
C GLU A 454 -3.72 -0.46 24.24
N VAL A 455 -4.62 -1.12 23.53
CA VAL A 455 -5.29 -0.64 22.31
C VAL A 455 -6.79 -0.58 22.58
N PRO A 456 -7.31 0.51 23.16
CA PRO A 456 -8.71 0.63 23.51
C PRO A 456 -9.58 0.72 22.24
N GLY A 457 -10.77 0.16 22.30
CA GLY A 457 -11.79 0.22 21.24
C GLY A 457 -11.85 -1.00 20.33
N TRP A 458 -10.87 -1.92 20.41
CA TRP A 458 -10.92 -3.20 19.70
C TRP A 458 -10.81 -4.32 20.70
N SER A 459 -11.97 -4.89 21.06
CA SER A 459 -12.03 -6.02 21.98
C SER A 459 -12.16 -7.32 21.19
N TRP A 460 -11.52 -8.37 21.73
CA TRP A 460 -11.92 -9.72 21.44
C TRP A 460 -13.33 -9.92 21.99
N ASP A 461 -14.26 -10.23 21.15
CA ASP A 461 -15.47 -10.90 21.62
C ASP A 461 -15.06 -12.31 22.04
N ASP A 462 -14.85 -12.49 23.34
CA ASP A 462 -14.52 -13.77 24.01
C ASP A 462 -13.41 -14.63 23.36
N GLY A 463 -12.42 -14.00 22.75
CA GLY A 463 -11.23 -14.69 22.24
C GLY A 463 -11.40 -15.40 20.91
N ALA A 464 -12.51 -15.20 20.23
CA ALA A 464 -12.75 -15.82 18.93
C ALA A 464 -12.55 -14.82 17.81
N ILE A 465 -11.42 -14.91 17.10
CA ILE A 465 -11.43 -14.57 15.68
C ILE A 465 -12.32 -15.66 15.06
N LEU A 466 -13.57 -15.33 14.77
CA LEU A 466 -14.50 -16.29 14.17
C LEU A 466 -13.92 -16.74 12.82
N PRO A 467 -13.96 -18.04 12.51
CA PRO A 467 -13.58 -18.53 11.21
C PRO A 467 -14.40 -17.78 10.16
N PHE A 468 -13.68 -17.21 9.21
CA PHE A 468 -14.27 -16.43 8.16
C PHE A 468 -14.83 -17.37 7.10
N ASP A 469 -16.13 -17.36 6.92
CA ASP A 469 -16.82 -18.11 5.88
C ASP A 469 -17.15 -17.17 4.71
N ILE A 470 -16.40 -17.32 3.63
CA ILE A 470 -16.55 -16.47 2.45
C ILE A 470 -17.92 -16.66 1.78
N ASP A 471 -18.54 -17.82 1.93
CA ASP A 471 -19.84 -18.11 1.33
C ASP A 471 -20.99 -17.37 2.05
N LYS A 472 -20.70 -16.79 3.23
CA LYS A 472 -21.63 -15.92 3.97
C LYS A 472 -21.42 -14.44 3.72
N MET A 473 -20.46 -14.07 2.87
CA MET A 473 -20.28 -12.71 2.36
C MET A 473 -21.07 -12.51 1.09
#